data_303e6261d7c4a66e00e6bd4db1beb012
#
_entry.id   303e6261d7c4a66e00e6bd4db1beb012
#
_cell.length_a   1.000
_cell.length_b   1.000
_cell.length_c   1.000
_cell.angle_alpha   90.00
_cell.angle_beta   90.00
_cell.angle_gamma   90.00
#
_symmetry.space_group_name_H-M   'P 1'
#
loop_
_entity.id
_entity.type
_entity.pdbx_description
1 polymer ?
#
loop_
_entity_poly.entity_id
_entity_poly.type
_entity_poly.pdbx_seq_one_letter_code
_entity_poly.pdbx_strand_id
1 'polypeptide(L)'
;MRMDSTGRGIISLLGVGDISSRPALVSAVIMYLLANLFVTLPEVGDAPRPKLVFFFDEAHLLFADATKEFERQVVQTVRLIRSKGVGVVFVTQTPKDIPSDVLAQLGSRIQHGLRASTPDDFKKLKATVQTFPKTSLELDEVLTTLGTGEAVVTVLDPKGNPTPVTPVGIWAPASVMGPASADTVARINQSSVIMGRYRDAVNPDSAEEKLERRAAEAQAAREEALAQEAAEKEAEKARKEAEKAAEKARKEAEKAAEKAAKELEKAAAKEEAAREKEMERLRRQVEKQQEREEAARQRAAERRARQVENALGSVLRTAGREITRSIFGTRKR
;
A
#
# COMPACT_ATOMS: atom_id res chain seq x y z
N MET A 1 0.28 -24.91 -0.72
CA MET A 1 -0.41 -25.15 0.55
C MET A 1 0.38 -26.18 1.30
N ARG A 2 0.58 -25.95 2.58
CA ARG A 2 1.36 -26.87 3.41
C ARG A 2 0.44 -27.60 4.37
N MET A 3 0.70 -28.85 4.56
CA MET A 3 0.13 -29.68 5.61
C MET A 3 1.22 -30.03 6.59
N ASP A 4 0.85 -30.22 7.84
CA ASP A 4 1.75 -30.78 8.83
C ASP A 4 1.97 -32.30 8.59
N SER A 5 2.84 -32.91 9.37
CA SER A 5 3.14 -34.35 9.29
C SER A 5 1.93 -35.24 9.58
N THR A 6 0.85 -34.68 10.15
CA THR A 6 -0.41 -35.41 10.45
C THR A 6 -1.48 -35.20 9.37
N GLY A 7 -1.18 -34.45 8.31
CA GLY A 7 -2.12 -34.11 7.24
C GLY A 7 -3.08 -32.96 7.56
N ARG A 8 -2.85 -32.23 8.65
CA ARG A 8 -3.64 -31.01 8.99
C ARG A 8 -3.13 -29.81 8.25
N GLY A 9 -4.05 -28.91 7.91
CA GLY A 9 -3.71 -27.63 7.32
C GLY A 9 -2.90 -26.75 8.29
N ILE A 10 -1.95 -26.00 7.77
CA ILE A 10 -1.14 -25.06 8.55
C ILE A 10 -1.85 -23.70 8.55
N ILE A 11 -2.00 -23.13 9.74
CA ILE A 11 -2.45 -21.74 9.90
C ILE A 11 -1.23 -20.83 9.77
N SER A 12 -1.29 -19.90 8.83
CA SER A 12 -0.26 -18.89 8.64
C SER A 12 -0.79 -17.52 9.09
N LEU A 13 -0.03 -16.84 9.93
CA LEU A 13 -0.36 -15.51 10.41
C LEU A 13 0.58 -14.51 9.73
N LEU A 14 -0.01 -13.48 9.10
CA LEU A 14 0.71 -12.34 8.57
C LEU A 14 0.41 -11.14 9.47
N GLY A 15 1.36 -10.77 10.32
CA GLY A 15 1.25 -9.57 11.15
C GLY A 15 1.51 -8.33 10.29
N VAL A 16 0.55 -7.42 10.25
CA VAL A 16 0.68 -6.14 9.55
C VAL A 16 0.71 -4.94 10.53
N GLY A 17 0.82 -5.20 11.84
CA GLY A 17 0.79 -4.19 12.89
C GLY A 17 1.80 -3.06 12.67
N ASP A 18 3.05 -3.41 12.35
CA ASP A 18 4.15 -2.46 12.16
C ASP A 18 3.98 -1.55 10.93
N ILE A 19 3.19 -1.98 9.96
CA ILE A 19 2.91 -1.24 8.73
C ILE A 19 1.48 -0.70 8.65
N SER A 20 0.67 -0.89 9.70
CA SER A 20 -0.74 -0.45 9.75
C SER A 20 -0.91 1.05 9.58
N SER A 21 0.10 1.85 9.99
CA SER A 21 0.15 3.29 9.76
C SER A 21 0.36 3.69 8.27
N ARG A 22 0.59 2.72 7.39
CA ARG A 22 0.79 2.91 5.94
C ARG A 22 -0.22 2.09 5.14
N PRO A 23 -1.49 2.50 5.05
CA PRO A 23 -2.55 1.72 4.41
C PRO A 23 -2.24 1.31 2.97
N ALA A 24 -1.62 2.19 2.19
CA ALA A 24 -1.21 1.89 0.83
C ALA A 24 -0.20 0.73 0.74
N LEU A 25 0.72 0.61 1.71
CA LEU A 25 1.66 -0.50 1.78
C LEU A 25 0.96 -1.80 2.15
N VAL A 26 0.05 -1.77 3.14
CA VAL A 26 -0.77 -2.93 3.51
C VAL A 26 -1.56 -3.43 2.31
N SER A 27 -2.24 -2.52 1.62
CA SER A 27 -3.00 -2.84 0.40
C SER A 27 -2.12 -3.45 -0.68
N ALA A 28 -0.94 -2.88 -0.94
CA ALA A 28 0.00 -3.40 -1.93
C ALA A 28 0.49 -4.82 -1.60
N VAL A 29 0.83 -5.11 -0.34
CA VAL A 29 1.26 -6.44 0.11
C VAL A 29 0.14 -7.47 -0.05
N ILE A 30 -1.07 -7.12 0.39
CA ILE A 30 -2.23 -8.03 0.28
C ILE A 30 -2.56 -8.30 -1.20
N MET A 31 -2.52 -7.26 -2.03
CA MET A 31 -2.75 -7.40 -3.47
C MET A 31 -1.72 -8.29 -4.14
N TYR A 32 -0.44 -8.10 -3.81
CA TYR A 32 0.63 -8.98 -4.31
C TYR A 32 0.41 -10.43 -3.92
N LEU A 33 0.04 -10.70 -2.66
CA LEU A 33 -0.25 -12.04 -2.18
C LEU A 33 -1.43 -12.66 -2.92
N LEU A 34 -2.54 -11.94 -3.04
CA LEU A 34 -3.73 -12.41 -3.75
C LEU A 34 -3.43 -12.67 -5.23
N ALA A 35 -2.73 -11.75 -5.91
CA ALA A 35 -2.35 -11.91 -7.30
C ALA A 35 -1.45 -13.13 -7.50
N ASN A 36 -0.47 -13.30 -6.64
CA ASN A 36 0.48 -14.42 -6.71
C ASN A 36 -0.23 -15.76 -6.49
N LEU A 37 -1.09 -15.85 -5.50
CA LEU A 37 -1.91 -17.04 -5.27
C LEU A 37 -2.79 -17.37 -6.45
N PHE A 38 -3.37 -16.35 -7.05
CA PHE A 38 -4.23 -16.55 -8.20
C PHE A 38 -3.46 -17.07 -9.42
N VAL A 39 -2.26 -16.58 -9.67
CA VAL A 39 -1.42 -17.08 -10.77
C VAL A 39 -0.91 -18.50 -10.48
N THR A 40 -0.57 -18.78 -9.21
CA THR A 40 0.11 -20.03 -8.86
C THR A 40 -0.83 -21.19 -8.54
N LEU A 41 -2.07 -20.89 -8.09
CA LEU A 41 -3.03 -21.93 -7.76
C LEU A 41 -3.71 -22.50 -9.01
N PRO A 42 -3.82 -23.83 -9.12
CA PRO A 42 -4.54 -24.45 -10.22
C PRO A 42 -6.05 -24.21 -10.10
N GLU A 43 -6.75 -24.23 -11.22
CA GLU A 43 -8.20 -24.32 -11.22
C GLU A 43 -8.64 -25.67 -10.63
N VAL A 44 -9.56 -25.61 -9.68
CA VAL A 44 -10.07 -26.82 -8.98
C VAL A 44 -11.55 -27.03 -9.19
N GLY A 45 -12.22 -26.09 -9.84
CA GLY A 45 -13.67 -26.13 -10.05
C GLY A 45 -14.45 -26.09 -8.74
N ASP A 46 -15.62 -26.69 -8.71
CA ASP A 46 -16.47 -26.74 -7.53
C ASP A 46 -15.96 -27.82 -6.54
N ALA A 47 -14.96 -27.45 -5.75
CA ALA A 47 -14.47 -28.30 -4.69
C ALA A 47 -15.44 -28.28 -3.48
N PRO A 48 -15.69 -29.43 -2.83
CA PRO A 48 -16.63 -29.51 -1.70
C PRO A 48 -16.16 -28.73 -0.47
N ARG A 49 -14.91 -28.39 -0.41
CA ARG A 49 -14.29 -27.57 0.65
C ARG A 49 -13.19 -26.70 0.07
N PRO A 50 -13.02 -25.49 0.57
CA PRO A 50 -11.89 -24.65 0.15
C PRO A 50 -10.56 -25.31 0.56
N LYS A 51 -9.56 -25.21 -0.29
CA LYS A 51 -8.18 -25.67 -0.03
C LYS A 51 -7.39 -24.67 0.81
N LEU A 52 -7.79 -23.40 0.73
CA LEU A 52 -7.21 -22.30 1.46
C LEU A 52 -8.32 -21.34 1.87
N VAL A 53 -8.25 -20.80 3.07
CA VAL A 53 -9.16 -19.74 3.51
C VAL A 53 -8.34 -18.54 3.96
N PHE A 54 -8.67 -17.37 3.42
CA PHE A 54 -8.14 -16.09 3.86
C PHE A 54 -9.08 -15.45 4.85
N PHE A 55 -8.53 -15.05 5.98
CA PHE A 55 -9.20 -14.17 6.92
C PHE A 55 -8.52 -12.80 6.87
N PHE A 56 -9.26 -11.78 6.49
CA PHE A 56 -8.83 -10.40 6.56
C PHE A 56 -9.43 -9.80 7.82
N ASP A 57 -8.63 -9.78 8.89
CA ASP A 57 -8.99 -9.08 10.10
C ASP A 57 -8.78 -7.58 9.91
N GLU A 58 -9.63 -6.76 10.56
CA GLU A 58 -9.70 -5.32 10.35
C GLU A 58 -9.74 -4.95 8.84
N ALA A 59 -10.64 -5.61 8.12
CA ALA A 59 -10.74 -5.52 6.66
C ALA A 59 -10.92 -4.07 6.15
N HIS A 60 -11.34 -3.14 7.00
CA HIS A 60 -11.40 -1.73 6.66
C HIS A 60 -10.02 -1.15 6.28
N LEU A 61 -8.92 -1.66 6.85
CA LEU A 61 -7.55 -1.23 6.51
C LEU A 61 -7.18 -1.55 5.05
N LEU A 62 -7.81 -2.58 4.48
CA LEU A 62 -7.60 -2.94 3.08
C LEU A 62 -8.16 -1.88 2.12
N PHE A 63 -9.21 -1.19 2.55
CA PHE A 63 -9.94 -0.21 1.74
C PHE A 63 -9.68 1.24 2.17
N ALA A 64 -8.95 1.45 3.27
CA ALA A 64 -8.54 2.77 3.70
C ALA A 64 -7.64 3.41 2.63
N ASP A 65 -8.00 4.59 2.16
CA ASP A 65 -7.31 5.33 1.10
C ASP A 65 -7.15 4.55 -0.24
N ALA A 66 -7.99 3.53 -0.44
CA ALA A 66 -7.97 2.72 -1.64
C ALA A 66 -8.42 3.51 -2.87
N THR A 67 -7.74 3.31 -4.00
CA THR A 67 -8.21 3.84 -5.28
C THR A 67 -9.40 3.02 -5.78
N LYS A 68 -10.30 3.65 -6.54
CA LYS A 68 -11.44 2.94 -7.18
C LYS A 68 -10.97 1.76 -8.04
N GLU A 69 -9.80 1.88 -8.61
CA GLU A 69 -9.20 0.81 -9.40
C GLU A 69 -8.78 -0.37 -8.51
N PHE A 70 -8.23 -0.10 -7.34
CA PHE A 70 -7.93 -1.12 -6.34
C PHE A 70 -9.21 -1.83 -5.86
N GLU A 71 -10.24 -1.08 -5.47
CA GLU A 71 -11.54 -1.66 -5.04
C GLU A 71 -12.11 -2.59 -6.10
N ARG A 72 -12.14 -2.14 -7.35
CA ARG A 72 -12.63 -2.94 -8.47
C ARG A 72 -11.88 -4.26 -8.63
N GLN A 73 -10.59 -4.26 -8.36
CA GLN A 73 -9.77 -5.46 -8.45
C GLN A 73 -9.95 -6.41 -7.31
N VAL A 74 -10.12 -5.89 -6.09
CA VAL A 74 -10.52 -6.73 -4.96
C VAL A 74 -11.86 -7.41 -5.26
N VAL A 75 -12.84 -6.66 -5.77
CA VAL A 75 -14.15 -7.22 -6.20
C VAL A 75 -13.94 -8.35 -7.20
N GLN A 76 -13.14 -8.11 -8.23
CA GLN A 76 -12.86 -9.14 -9.23
C GLN A 76 -12.13 -10.35 -8.63
N THR A 77 -11.16 -10.14 -7.72
CA THR A 77 -10.46 -11.24 -7.05
C THR A 77 -11.44 -12.06 -6.21
N VAL A 78 -12.20 -11.43 -5.34
CA VAL A 78 -13.17 -12.13 -4.49
C VAL A 78 -14.16 -12.95 -5.33
N ARG A 79 -14.60 -12.41 -6.46
CA ARG A 79 -15.50 -13.09 -7.38
C ARG A 79 -14.92 -14.34 -8.02
N LEU A 80 -13.64 -14.32 -8.35
CA LEU A 80 -13.00 -15.34 -9.17
C LEU A 80 -12.14 -16.34 -8.39
N ILE A 81 -11.66 -16.00 -7.20
CA ILE A 81 -10.69 -16.83 -6.46
C ILE A 81 -11.30 -18.15 -5.97
N ARG A 82 -12.62 -18.27 -5.99
CA ARG A 82 -13.30 -19.51 -5.65
C ARG A 82 -12.94 -20.66 -6.60
N SER A 83 -12.81 -20.41 -7.92
CA SER A 83 -12.40 -21.42 -8.88
C SER A 83 -11.06 -22.05 -8.56
N LYS A 84 -10.25 -21.33 -7.79
CA LYS A 84 -8.95 -21.80 -7.27
C LYS A 84 -9.08 -22.54 -5.93
N GLY A 85 -10.30 -22.73 -5.44
CA GLY A 85 -10.54 -23.38 -4.15
C GLY A 85 -10.17 -22.50 -2.95
N VAL A 86 -10.26 -21.18 -3.07
CA VAL A 86 -9.95 -20.24 -2.00
C VAL A 86 -11.24 -19.62 -1.45
N GLY A 87 -11.42 -19.73 -0.14
CA GLY A 87 -12.44 -18.98 0.61
C GLY A 87 -11.88 -17.66 1.12
N VAL A 88 -12.74 -16.64 1.21
CA VAL A 88 -12.38 -15.33 1.75
C VAL A 88 -13.37 -14.94 2.84
N VAL A 89 -12.84 -14.51 3.97
CA VAL A 89 -13.61 -14.01 5.11
C VAL A 89 -13.09 -12.63 5.46
N PHE A 90 -13.98 -11.65 5.45
CA PHE A 90 -13.68 -10.31 5.94
C PHE A 90 -14.22 -10.16 7.36
N VAL A 91 -13.38 -9.70 8.27
CA VAL A 91 -13.75 -9.34 9.64
C VAL A 91 -13.56 -7.83 9.78
N THR A 92 -14.60 -7.14 10.20
CA THR A 92 -14.57 -5.69 10.36
C THR A 92 -15.53 -5.25 11.47
N GLN A 93 -15.26 -4.12 12.07
CA GLN A 93 -16.11 -3.54 13.11
C GLN A 93 -17.42 -2.97 12.52
N THR A 94 -17.39 -2.51 11.28
CA THR A 94 -18.59 -1.99 10.61
C THR A 94 -18.62 -2.41 9.13
N PRO A 95 -19.74 -2.97 8.64
CA PRO A 95 -19.88 -3.36 7.25
C PRO A 95 -19.73 -2.19 6.25
N LYS A 96 -20.03 -0.97 6.69
CA LYS A 96 -19.92 0.26 5.90
C LYS A 96 -18.49 0.52 5.40
N ASP A 97 -17.48 0.04 6.13
CA ASP A 97 -16.07 0.25 5.79
C ASP A 97 -15.60 -0.67 4.65
N ILE A 98 -16.46 -1.60 4.22
CA ILE A 98 -16.24 -2.44 3.06
C ILE A 98 -17.08 -1.89 1.89
N PRO A 99 -16.48 -1.67 0.72
CA PRO A 99 -17.19 -1.22 -0.47
C PRO A 99 -18.41 -2.09 -0.79
N SER A 100 -19.52 -1.47 -1.21
CA SER A 100 -20.78 -2.15 -1.50
C SER A 100 -20.61 -3.26 -2.55
N ASP A 101 -19.76 -3.05 -3.54
CA ASP A 101 -19.49 -4.01 -4.61
C ASP A 101 -18.75 -5.26 -4.09
N VAL A 102 -17.91 -5.12 -3.05
CA VAL A 102 -17.29 -6.25 -2.35
C VAL A 102 -18.35 -6.97 -1.51
N LEU A 103 -19.15 -6.22 -0.72
CA LEU A 103 -20.22 -6.79 0.10
C LEU A 103 -21.23 -7.60 -0.74
N ALA A 104 -21.50 -7.16 -1.95
CA ALA A 104 -22.40 -7.85 -2.88
C ALA A 104 -21.85 -9.22 -3.33
N GLN A 105 -20.55 -9.48 -3.21
CA GLN A 105 -19.95 -10.78 -3.51
C GLN A 105 -19.96 -11.73 -2.30
N LEU A 106 -20.24 -11.21 -1.11
CA LEU A 106 -20.23 -11.98 0.13
C LEU A 106 -21.64 -12.50 0.40
N GLY A 107 -21.84 -13.78 0.18
CA GLY A 107 -23.17 -14.38 0.32
C GLY A 107 -23.56 -14.74 1.74
N SER A 108 -22.60 -14.87 2.64
CA SER A 108 -22.83 -15.21 4.05
C SER A 108 -22.44 -14.05 4.95
N ARG A 109 -23.21 -13.81 5.99
CA ARG A 109 -22.99 -12.71 6.94
C ARG A 109 -23.25 -13.17 8.37
N ILE A 110 -22.38 -12.72 9.26
CA ILE A 110 -22.51 -12.84 10.69
C ILE A 110 -22.36 -11.44 11.26
N GLN A 111 -23.40 -10.90 11.85
CA GLN A 111 -23.39 -9.55 12.41
C GLN A 111 -23.67 -9.61 13.89
N HIS A 112 -22.71 -9.26 14.69
CA HIS A 112 -22.89 -9.04 16.12
C HIS A 112 -23.63 -7.73 16.40
N GLY A 113 -24.04 -7.56 17.65
CA GLY A 113 -24.77 -6.39 18.10
C GLY A 113 -24.08 -5.07 17.72
N LEU A 114 -24.88 -4.13 17.24
CA LEU A 114 -24.43 -2.78 16.91
C LEU A 114 -25.03 -1.82 17.95
N ARG A 115 -24.18 -0.92 18.46
CA ARG A 115 -24.65 0.15 19.34
C ARG A 115 -24.86 1.40 18.51
N ALA A 116 -26.04 1.99 18.61
CA ALA A 116 -26.40 3.22 17.95
C ALA A 116 -26.82 4.24 19.01
N SER A 117 -25.90 5.13 19.37
CA SER A 117 -26.13 6.15 20.40
C SER A 117 -26.24 7.56 19.81
N THR A 118 -25.76 7.76 18.60
CA THR A 118 -25.78 9.05 17.89
C THR A 118 -26.60 8.97 16.61
N PRO A 119 -27.09 10.09 16.06
CA PRO A 119 -27.78 10.10 14.76
C PRO A 119 -26.94 9.47 13.63
N ASP A 120 -25.62 9.61 13.68
CA ASP A 120 -24.72 9.01 12.69
C ASP A 120 -24.58 7.49 12.87
N ASP A 121 -24.64 6.99 14.12
CA ASP A 121 -24.69 5.56 14.38
C ASP A 121 -25.98 4.95 13.85
N PHE A 122 -27.12 5.63 14.01
CA PHE A 122 -28.41 5.20 13.43
C PHE A 122 -28.36 5.15 11.89
N LYS A 123 -27.69 6.10 11.23
CA LYS A 123 -27.51 6.04 9.77
C LYS A 123 -26.66 4.84 9.37
N LYS A 124 -25.59 4.55 10.11
CA LYS A 124 -24.73 3.38 9.89
C LYS A 124 -25.50 2.08 10.11
N LEU A 125 -26.30 2.01 11.19
CA LEU A 125 -27.15 0.86 11.47
C LEU A 125 -28.15 0.60 10.33
N LYS A 126 -28.88 1.62 9.87
CA LYS A 126 -29.80 1.50 8.74
C LYS A 126 -29.10 1.05 7.46
N ALA A 127 -27.93 1.61 7.16
CA ALA A 127 -27.14 1.18 6.03
C ALA A 127 -26.72 -0.30 6.13
N THR A 128 -26.39 -0.76 7.33
CA THR A 128 -26.07 -2.17 7.60
C THR A 128 -27.30 -3.05 7.40
N VAL A 129 -28.44 -2.69 7.98
CA VAL A 129 -29.71 -3.43 7.84
C VAL A 129 -30.08 -3.58 6.36
N GLN A 130 -29.94 -2.54 5.55
CA GLN A 130 -30.25 -2.58 4.11
C GLN A 130 -29.39 -3.57 3.32
N THR A 131 -28.27 -4.02 3.86
CA THR A 131 -27.39 -5.01 3.22
C THR A 131 -27.85 -6.45 3.43
N PHE A 132 -28.82 -6.68 4.31
CA PHE A 132 -29.37 -8.01 4.58
C PHE A 132 -30.49 -8.38 3.60
N PRO A 133 -30.72 -9.68 3.36
CA PRO A 133 -31.90 -10.15 2.66
C PRO A 133 -33.20 -9.67 3.34
N LYS A 134 -34.27 -9.57 2.57
CA LYS A 134 -35.58 -9.24 3.13
C LYS A 134 -35.98 -10.25 4.21
N THR A 135 -36.39 -9.75 5.34
CA THR A 135 -36.81 -10.53 6.51
C THR A 135 -38.03 -9.89 7.16
N SER A 136 -38.77 -10.65 7.94
CA SER A 136 -39.86 -10.15 8.79
C SER A 136 -39.38 -9.60 10.12
N LEU A 137 -38.07 -9.68 10.41
CA LEU A 137 -37.48 -9.15 11.63
C LEU A 137 -37.23 -7.65 11.50
N GLU A 138 -37.50 -6.90 12.52
CA GLU A 138 -37.05 -5.51 12.67
C GLU A 138 -35.59 -5.50 13.06
N LEU A 139 -34.71 -5.62 12.04
CA LEU A 139 -33.27 -5.84 12.22
C LEU A 139 -32.54 -4.70 12.96
N ASP A 140 -33.05 -3.49 12.89
CA ASP A 140 -32.53 -2.34 13.61
C ASP A 140 -32.76 -2.51 15.14
N GLU A 141 -33.90 -2.99 15.55
CA GLU A 141 -34.17 -3.32 16.94
C GLU A 141 -33.36 -4.56 17.38
N VAL A 142 -33.40 -5.63 16.59
CA VAL A 142 -32.67 -6.86 16.91
C VAL A 142 -31.20 -6.57 17.10
N LEU A 143 -30.53 -5.91 16.12
CA LEU A 143 -29.10 -5.64 16.19
C LEU A 143 -28.66 -4.74 17.34
N THR A 144 -29.57 -3.88 17.85
CA THR A 144 -29.25 -3.01 18.97
C THR A 144 -29.48 -3.70 20.32
N THR A 145 -30.29 -4.75 20.38
CA THR A 145 -30.63 -5.49 21.58
C THR A 145 -29.83 -6.77 21.80
N LEU A 146 -29.08 -7.23 20.81
CA LEU A 146 -28.22 -8.41 20.94
C LEU A 146 -27.27 -8.30 22.13
N GLY A 147 -27.17 -9.40 22.88
CA GLY A 147 -26.22 -9.57 23.96
C GLY A 147 -24.81 -9.96 23.49
N THR A 148 -23.89 -10.01 24.44
CA THR A 148 -22.54 -10.51 24.18
C THR A 148 -22.60 -11.99 23.76
N GLY A 149 -21.97 -12.32 22.63
CA GLY A 149 -21.99 -13.68 22.10
C GLY A 149 -23.21 -13.99 21.25
N GLU A 150 -24.08 -13.02 20.99
CA GLU A 150 -25.18 -13.17 20.07
C GLU A 150 -24.87 -12.51 18.72
N ALA A 151 -25.47 -13.02 17.67
CA ALA A 151 -25.33 -12.47 16.34
C ALA A 151 -26.54 -12.76 15.47
N VAL A 152 -26.75 -11.95 14.47
CA VAL A 152 -27.66 -12.23 13.35
C VAL A 152 -26.86 -12.92 12.24
N VAL A 153 -27.35 -14.05 11.78
CA VAL A 153 -26.68 -14.88 10.78
C VAL A 153 -27.58 -15.10 9.56
N THR A 154 -26.99 -15.00 8.38
CA THR A 154 -27.55 -15.51 7.14
C THR A 154 -26.41 -16.13 6.35
N VAL A 155 -26.66 -17.28 5.76
CA VAL A 155 -25.69 -18.03 4.95
C VAL A 155 -26.35 -18.40 3.63
N LEU A 156 -25.58 -18.87 2.67
CA LEU A 156 -26.13 -19.35 1.42
C LEU A 156 -26.47 -20.84 1.53
N ASP A 157 -27.65 -21.19 1.06
CA ASP A 157 -28.03 -22.60 0.90
C ASP A 157 -27.24 -23.25 -0.26
N PRO A 158 -27.32 -24.59 -0.43
CA PRO A 158 -26.64 -25.26 -1.54
C PRO A 158 -27.10 -24.81 -2.95
N LYS A 159 -28.25 -24.13 -3.06
CA LYS A 159 -28.76 -23.57 -4.32
C LYS A 159 -28.32 -22.13 -4.53
N GLY A 160 -27.64 -21.54 -3.54
CA GLY A 160 -27.16 -20.18 -3.61
C GLY A 160 -28.13 -19.12 -3.13
N ASN A 161 -29.20 -19.50 -2.52
CA ASN A 161 -30.13 -18.53 -1.95
C ASN A 161 -29.74 -18.19 -0.52
N PRO A 162 -29.91 -16.93 -0.09
CA PRO A 162 -29.73 -16.60 1.32
C PRO A 162 -30.72 -17.38 2.20
N THR A 163 -30.24 -17.94 3.27
CA THR A 163 -31.11 -18.50 4.32
C THR A 163 -31.87 -17.36 5.03
N PRO A 164 -33.01 -17.67 5.69
CA PRO A 164 -33.65 -16.70 6.55
C PRO A 164 -32.67 -16.08 7.54
N VAL A 165 -32.78 -14.78 7.71
CA VAL A 165 -31.98 -14.03 8.69
C VAL A 165 -32.40 -14.46 10.09
N THR A 166 -31.49 -14.98 10.89
CA THR A 166 -31.80 -15.61 12.16
C THR A 166 -30.88 -15.10 13.26
N PRO A 167 -31.43 -14.61 14.41
CA PRO A 167 -30.62 -14.37 15.60
C PRO A 167 -30.17 -15.71 16.20
N VAL A 168 -28.90 -15.80 16.59
CA VAL A 168 -28.30 -17.01 17.13
C VAL A 168 -27.32 -16.69 18.27
N GLY A 169 -27.17 -17.60 19.22
CA GLY A 169 -26.05 -17.61 20.15
C GLY A 169 -24.79 -18.21 19.51
N ILE A 170 -23.68 -17.50 19.60
CA ILE A 170 -22.37 -17.95 19.11
C ILE A 170 -21.65 -18.68 20.22
N TRP A 171 -21.06 -19.82 19.92
CA TRP A 171 -20.26 -20.59 20.89
C TRP A 171 -19.06 -19.76 21.33
N ALA A 172 -18.78 -19.80 22.63
CA ALA A 172 -17.60 -19.15 23.16
C ALA A 172 -16.34 -19.80 22.58
N PRO A 173 -15.33 -19.00 22.17
CA PRO A 173 -14.09 -19.55 21.67
C PRO A 173 -13.33 -20.28 22.76
N ALA A 174 -12.70 -21.41 22.42
CA ALA A 174 -11.82 -22.15 23.30
C ALA A 174 -10.40 -21.53 23.34
N SER A 175 -10.34 -20.23 23.53
CA SER A 175 -9.09 -19.44 23.53
C SER A 175 -9.08 -18.46 24.70
N VAL A 176 -7.90 -18.03 25.10
CA VAL A 176 -7.73 -16.97 26.09
C VAL A 176 -7.96 -15.62 25.42
N MET A 177 -8.78 -14.77 26.02
CA MET A 177 -8.93 -13.39 25.57
C MET A 177 -7.67 -12.59 25.95
N GLY A 178 -7.02 -12.03 24.95
CA GLY A 178 -5.84 -11.19 25.12
C GLY A 178 -4.70 -11.56 24.17
N PRO A 179 -3.65 -10.78 24.16
CA PRO A 179 -2.49 -11.02 23.32
C PRO A 179 -1.75 -12.29 23.77
N ALA A 180 -1.19 -13.02 22.82
CA ALA A 180 -0.27 -14.10 23.14
C ALA A 180 0.99 -13.57 23.83
N SER A 181 1.54 -14.34 24.78
CA SER A 181 2.80 -13.96 25.43
C SER A 181 3.95 -13.84 24.43
N ALA A 182 4.90 -12.94 24.70
CA ALA A 182 6.09 -12.78 23.87
C ALA A 182 6.85 -14.10 23.66
N ASP A 183 6.95 -14.93 24.69
CA ASP A 183 7.58 -16.26 24.59
C ASP A 183 6.83 -17.19 23.65
N THR A 184 5.51 -17.15 23.65
CA THR A 184 4.69 -17.94 22.74
C THR A 184 4.92 -17.52 21.30
N VAL A 185 4.91 -16.20 21.03
CA VAL A 185 5.17 -15.63 19.71
C VAL A 185 6.59 -16.00 19.25
N ALA A 186 7.60 -15.80 20.12
CA ALA A 186 8.99 -16.16 19.81
C ALA A 186 9.14 -17.65 19.45
N ARG A 187 8.51 -18.54 20.22
CA ARG A 187 8.55 -19.99 19.98
C ARG A 187 7.90 -20.36 18.65
N ILE A 188 6.75 -19.78 18.32
CA ILE A 188 6.06 -19.99 17.05
C ILE A 188 6.94 -19.53 15.88
N ASN A 189 7.51 -18.34 15.99
CA ASN A 189 8.40 -17.81 14.96
C ASN A 189 9.64 -18.67 14.76
N GLN A 190 10.30 -19.12 15.84
CA GLN A 190 11.47 -20.00 15.77
C GLN A 190 11.16 -21.37 15.17
N SER A 191 9.96 -21.91 15.42
CA SER A 191 9.52 -23.18 14.86
C SER A 191 9.01 -23.08 13.42
N SER A 192 8.87 -21.87 12.89
CA SER A 192 8.35 -21.64 11.54
C SER A 192 9.33 -22.12 10.48
N VAL A 193 8.88 -22.98 9.58
CA VAL A 193 9.70 -23.50 8.47
C VAL A 193 10.15 -22.42 7.47
N ILE A 194 9.51 -21.26 7.50
CA ILE A 194 9.88 -20.12 6.65
C ILE A 194 10.81 -19.14 7.35
N MET A 195 11.03 -19.30 8.66
CA MET A 195 11.84 -18.37 9.45
C MET A 195 13.26 -18.22 8.92
N GLY A 196 13.90 -19.33 8.51
CA GLY A 196 15.25 -19.31 7.95
C GLY A 196 15.37 -18.45 6.67
N ARG A 197 14.26 -18.27 5.96
CA ARG A 197 14.22 -17.44 4.73
C ARG A 197 13.96 -15.96 5.00
N TYR A 198 13.25 -15.65 6.10
CA TYR A 198 12.74 -14.30 6.37
C TYR A 198 13.27 -13.70 7.68
N ARG A 199 14.16 -14.39 8.37
CA ARG A 199 14.77 -13.91 9.61
C ARG A 199 15.61 -12.66 9.38
N ASP A 200 16.44 -12.72 8.37
CA ASP A 200 17.36 -11.64 8.05
C ASP A 200 16.70 -10.73 7.03
N ALA A 201 16.69 -9.45 7.32
CA ALA A 201 16.24 -8.46 6.37
C ALA A 201 17.16 -8.51 5.15
N VAL A 202 16.62 -8.93 4.02
CA VAL A 202 17.32 -8.80 2.75
C VAL A 202 17.10 -7.36 2.31
N ASN A 203 18.14 -6.55 2.43
CA ASN A 203 18.19 -5.24 1.81
C ASN A 203 18.90 -5.38 0.46
N PRO A 204 18.21 -5.80 -0.60
CA PRO A 204 18.81 -5.83 -1.92
C PRO A 204 19.12 -4.40 -2.32
N ASP A 205 20.20 -4.22 -3.08
CA ASP A 205 20.54 -2.94 -3.70
C ASP A 205 19.32 -2.45 -4.53
N SER A 206 18.41 -1.77 -3.85
CA SER A 206 17.10 -1.37 -4.38
C SER A 206 17.25 -0.23 -5.39
N ALA A 207 16.21 0.06 -6.13
CA ALA A 207 16.18 1.21 -7.01
C ALA A 207 16.34 2.53 -6.24
N GLU A 208 15.84 2.59 -5.01
CA GLU A 208 15.96 3.75 -4.13
C GLU A 208 17.42 3.99 -3.73
N GLU A 209 18.12 2.99 -3.24
CA GLU A 209 19.55 3.09 -2.88
C GLU A 209 20.44 3.38 -4.09
N LYS A 210 20.09 2.81 -5.26
CA LYS A 210 20.77 3.14 -6.52
C LYS A 210 20.54 4.58 -6.93
N LEU A 211 19.34 5.10 -6.73
CA LEU A 211 19.00 6.49 -7.03
C LEU A 211 19.66 7.44 -6.03
N GLU A 212 19.65 7.10 -4.73
CA GLU A 212 20.34 7.88 -3.70
C GLU A 212 21.85 7.93 -3.95
N ARG A 213 22.46 6.79 -4.29
CA ARG A 213 23.88 6.74 -4.68
C ARG A 213 24.18 7.59 -5.90
N ARG A 214 23.38 7.47 -6.96
CA ARG A 214 23.53 8.30 -8.16
C ARG A 214 23.30 9.79 -7.88
N ALA A 215 22.35 10.11 -7.01
CA ALA A 215 22.10 11.49 -6.60
C ALA A 215 23.29 12.04 -5.79
N ALA A 216 23.85 11.25 -4.87
CA ALA A 216 25.03 11.62 -4.10
C ALA A 216 26.28 11.75 -5.00
N GLU A 217 26.49 10.82 -5.92
CA GLU A 217 27.58 10.89 -6.92
C GLU A 217 27.44 12.12 -7.83
N ALA A 218 26.21 12.40 -8.29
CA ALA A 218 25.95 13.56 -9.12
C ALA A 218 26.13 14.88 -8.34
N GLN A 219 25.79 14.87 -7.06
CA GLN A 219 26.00 16.03 -6.18
C GLN A 219 27.49 16.25 -5.91
N ALA A 220 28.22 15.20 -5.58
CA ALA A 220 29.67 15.26 -5.40
C ALA A 220 30.39 15.73 -6.68
N ALA A 221 30.02 15.20 -7.83
CA ALA A 221 30.57 15.62 -9.12
C ALA A 221 30.24 17.10 -9.45
N ARG A 222 29.05 17.58 -9.04
CA ARG A 222 28.70 18.99 -9.18
C ARG A 222 29.49 19.90 -8.23
N GLU A 223 29.66 19.46 -6.99
CA GLU A 223 30.47 20.20 -6.00
C GLU A 223 31.94 20.27 -6.47
N GLU A 224 32.45 19.18 -7.00
CA GLU A 224 33.81 19.13 -7.56
C GLU A 224 33.94 20.03 -8.80
N ALA A 225 32.97 19.99 -9.72
CA ALA A 225 32.95 20.86 -10.89
C ALA A 225 32.83 22.35 -10.51
N LEU A 226 32.00 22.67 -9.52
CA LEU A 226 31.87 24.04 -9.01
C LEU A 226 33.14 24.50 -8.28
N ALA A 227 33.80 23.60 -7.53
CA ALA A 227 35.08 23.89 -6.90
C ALA A 227 36.19 24.10 -7.93
N GLN A 228 36.23 23.29 -9.00
CA GLN A 228 37.17 23.48 -10.11
C GLN A 228 36.91 24.78 -10.86
N GLU A 229 35.65 25.09 -11.15
CA GLU A 229 35.28 26.36 -11.82
C GLU A 229 35.57 27.57 -10.92
N ALA A 230 35.35 27.44 -9.61
CA ALA A 230 35.72 28.49 -8.66
C ALA A 230 37.26 28.67 -8.59
N ALA A 231 37.99 27.55 -8.55
CA ALA A 231 39.46 27.58 -8.55
C ALA A 231 40.02 28.14 -9.88
N GLU A 232 39.45 27.75 -11.01
CA GLU A 232 39.84 28.33 -12.32
C GLU A 232 39.54 29.84 -12.39
N LYS A 233 38.36 30.27 -11.90
CA LYS A 233 38.01 31.70 -11.83
C LYS A 233 38.90 32.45 -10.87
N GLU A 234 39.29 31.83 -9.76
CA GLU A 234 40.22 32.43 -8.80
C GLU A 234 41.64 32.48 -9.38
N ALA A 235 42.09 31.42 -10.04
CA ALA A 235 43.35 31.40 -10.78
C ALA A 235 43.36 32.40 -11.96
N GLU A 236 42.25 32.54 -12.67
CA GLU A 236 42.09 33.53 -13.73
C GLU A 236 42.07 34.95 -13.15
N LYS A 237 41.39 35.17 -12.02
CA LYS A 237 41.45 36.44 -11.29
C LYS A 237 42.85 36.77 -10.80
N ALA A 238 43.51 35.78 -10.20
CA ALA A 238 44.90 35.96 -9.73
C ALA A 238 45.87 36.25 -10.88
N ARG A 239 45.65 35.58 -12.03
CA ARG A 239 46.40 35.82 -13.25
C ARG A 239 46.15 37.20 -13.84
N LYS A 240 44.85 37.61 -13.91
CA LYS A 240 44.46 38.95 -14.32
C LYS A 240 44.90 40.05 -13.36
N GLU A 241 44.90 39.73 -12.02
CA GLU A 241 45.45 40.66 -11.04
C GLU A 241 46.98 40.77 -11.12
N ALA A 242 47.65 39.63 -11.33
CA ALA A 242 49.11 39.63 -11.56
C ALA A 242 49.48 40.39 -12.86
N GLU A 243 48.69 40.16 -13.91
CA GLU A 243 48.90 40.87 -15.19
C GLU A 243 48.58 42.39 -15.08
N LYS A 244 47.50 42.73 -14.34
CA LYS A 244 47.16 44.12 -14.02
C LYS A 244 48.17 44.77 -13.07
N ALA A 245 48.71 43.98 -12.10
CA ALA A 245 49.80 44.46 -11.24
C ALA A 245 51.08 44.68 -12.04
N ALA A 246 51.40 43.78 -12.96
CA ALA A 246 52.53 43.97 -13.91
C ALA A 246 52.30 45.13 -14.88
N GLU A 247 51.05 45.31 -15.35
CA GLU A 247 50.70 46.47 -16.17
C GLU A 247 50.64 47.78 -15.41
N LYS A 248 50.17 47.74 -14.13
CA LYS A 248 50.28 48.86 -13.18
C LYS A 248 51.70 49.25 -12.89
N ALA A 249 52.58 48.28 -12.62
CA ALA A 249 53.98 48.53 -12.46
C ALA A 249 54.62 49.14 -13.74
N ARG A 250 54.02 48.87 -14.91
CA ARG A 250 54.42 49.52 -16.18
C ARG A 250 53.77 50.86 -16.41
N LYS A 251 52.57 51.12 -15.84
CA LYS A 251 51.77 52.33 -16.06
C LYS A 251 51.76 53.30 -14.86
N GLU A 252 52.44 52.98 -13.75
CA GLU A 252 52.62 53.93 -12.63
C GLU A 252 53.40 55.18 -13.06
N ALA A 253 53.88 55.17 -14.27
CA ALA A 253 54.45 56.39 -14.89
C ALA A 253 53.42 57.33 -15.55
N GLU A 254 52.14 56.95 -15.67
CA GLU A 254 51.17 57.83 -16.32
C GLU A 254 49.75 57.84 -15.71
N LYS A 255 49.25 59.02 -15.51
CA LYS A 255 48.03 59.54 -14.92
C LYS A 255 46.67 58.86 -15.28
N ALA A 256 46.61 57.54 -15.47
CA ALA A 256 45.36 56.89 -15.90
C ALA A 256 44.64 55.99 -14.84
N ALA A 257 45.15 55.95 -13.57
CA ALA A 257 44.69 55.04 -12.55
C ALA A 257 43.27 55.32 -12.00
N GLU A 258 42.74 56.52 -12.14
CA GLU A 258 41.44 56.88 -11.51
C GLU A 258 40.22 56.46 -12.35
N LYS A 259 40.34 56.37 -13.66
CA LYS A 259 39.25 55.92 -14.54
C LYS A 259 39.10 54.37 -14.56
N ALA A 260 40.21 53.65 -14.40
CA ALA A 260 40.18 52.17 -14.43
C ALA A 260 39.54 51.56 -13.19
N ALA A 261 39.68 52.25 -12.02
CA ALA A 261 39.07 51.77 -10.75
C ALA A 261 37.54 51.80 -10.81
N LYS A 262 36.92 52.80 -11.41
CA LYS A 262 35.46 52.91 -11.54
C LYS A 262 34.83 51.92 -12.53
N GLU A 263 35.56 51.52 -13.56
CA GLU A 263 35.09 50.49 -14.50
C GLU A 263 35.21 49.08 -13.95
N LEU A 264 36.23 48.83 -13.12
CA LEU A 264 36.42 47.56 -12.44
C LEU A 264 35.33 47.26 -11.41
N GLU A 265 34.89 48.27 -10.66
CA GLU A 265 33.82 48.12 -9.66
C GLU A 265 32.46 47.82 -10.31
N LYS A 266 32.19 48.44 -11.49
CA LYS A 266 30.99 48.16 -12.28
C LYS A 266 31.01 46.74 -12.92
N ALA A 267 32.15 46.24 -13.31
CA ALA A 267 32.29 44.91 -13.89
C ALA A 267 32.10 43.81 -12.84
N ALA A 268 32.64 44.01 -11.63
CA ALA A 268 32.47 43.08 -10.50
C ALA A 268 31.01 42.98 -10.05
N ALA A 269 30.30 44.11 -9.94
CA ALA A 269 28.87 44.13 -9.58
C ALA A 269 27.98 43.43 -10.65
N LYS A 270 28.39 43.55 -11.93
CA LYS A 270 27.66 42.90 -13.02
C LYS A 270 27.90 41.39 -13.09
N GLU A 271 29.08 40.95 -12.70
CA GLU A 271 29.47 39.52 -12.64
C GLU A 271 28.85 38.83 -11.42
N GLU A 272 28.76 39.53 -10.29
CA GLU A 272 28.09 39.03 -9.09
C GLU A 272 26.58 38.81 -9.33
N ALA A 273 25.93 39.77 -9.99
CA ALA A 273 24.53 39.65 -10.41
C ALA A 273 24.30 38.55 -11.47
N ALA A 274 25.31 38.24 -12.29
CA ALA A 274 25.23 37.13 -13.25
C ALA A 274 25.38 35.76 -12.55
N ARG A 275 26.28 35.66 -11.58
CA ARG A 275 26.46 34.42 -10.78
C ARG A 275 25.21 34.10 -9.94
N GLU A 276 24.59 35.12 -9.38
CA GLU A 276 23.35 34.91 -8.61
C GLU A 276 22.22 34.36 -9.51
N LYS A 277 22.09 34.90 -10.71
CA LYS A 277 21.13 34.40 -11.72
C LYS A 277 21.45 32.99 -12.23
N GLU A 278 22.70 32.63 -12.32
CA GLU A 278 23.12 31.30 -12.78
C GLU A 278 22.89 30.24 -11.70
N MET A 279 23.18 30.56 -10.44
CA MET A 279 22.87 29.72 -9.28
C MET A 279 21.36 29.54 -9.11
N GLU A 280 20.57 30.56 -9.36
CA GLU A 280 19.10 30.45 -9.32
C GLU A 280 18.56 29.55 -10.45
N ARG A 281 19.13 29.65 -11.65
CA ARG A 281 18.79 28.72 -12.76
C ARG A 281 19.12 27.28 -12.45
N LEU A 282 20.27 27.03 -11.81
CA LEU A 282 20.70 25.68 -11.44
C LEU A 282 19.77 25.09 -10.36
N ARG A 283 19.40 25.90 -9.35
CA ARG A 283 18.41 25.50 -8.34
C ARG A 283 17.07 25.11 -8.97
N ARG A 284 16.54 25.93 -9.88
CA ARG A 284 15.28 25.64 -10.59
C ARG A 284 15.36 24.41 -11.50
N GLN A 285 16.54 24.09 -12.08
CA GLN A 285 16.72 22.88 -12.86
C GLN A 285 16.74 21.63 -11.96
N VAL A 286 17.40 21.70 -10.80
CA VAL A 286 17.43 20.61 -9.81
C VAL A 286 16.02 20.33 -9.29
N GLU A 287 15.28 21.37 -8.94
CA GLU A 287 13.90 21.25 -8.46
C GLU A 287 12.98 20.61 -9.53
N LYS A 288 13.05 21.07 -10.78
CA LYS A 288 12.32 20.45 -11.89
C LYS A 288 12.71 19.00 -12.17
N GLN A 289 13.96 18.65 -11.91
CA GLN A 289 14.42 17.26 -12.09
C GLN A 289 13.92 16.38 -10.96
N GLN A 290 13.92 16.88 -9.71
CA GLN A 290 13.32 16.21 -8.57
C GLN A 290 11.81 15.99 -8.76
N GLU A 291 11.09 17.02 -9.18
CA GLU A 291 9.66 16.88 -9.50
C GLU A 291 9.37 15.86 -10.63
N ARG A 292 10.22 15.82 -11.66
CA ARG A 292 10.09 14.83 -12.74
C ARG A 292 10.39 13.40 -12.26
N GLU A 293 11.36 13.25 -11.37
CA GLU A 293 11.68 11.95 -10.77
C GLU A 293 10.59 11.48 -9.81
N GLU A 294 10.03 12.39 -9.00
CA GLU A 294 8.88 12.10 -8.14
C GLU A 294 7.64 11.73 -8.97
N ALA A 295 7.34 12.50 -10.00
CA ALA A 295 6.24 12.19 -10.91
C ALA A 295 6.45 10.86 -11.68
N ALA A 296 7.69 10.55 -12.04
CA ALA A 296 8.02 9.26 -12.65
C ALA A 296 7.87 8.10 -11.66
N ARG A 297 8.25 8.30 -10.38
CA ARG A 297 8.04 7.33 -9.30
C ARG A 297 6.55 7.08 -9.05
N GLN A 298 5.75 8.16 -8.99
CA GLN A 298 4.29 8.03 -8.85
C GLN A 298 3.68 7.28 -10.03
N ARG A 299 4.04 7.63 -11.27
CA ARG A 299 3.57 6.92 -12.47
C ARG A 299 4.02 5.47 -12.55
N ALA A 300 5.23 5.16 -12.05
CA ALA A 300 5.72 3.79 -11.97
C ALA A 300 5.00 2.99 -10.87
N ALA A 301 4.70 3.61 -9.74
CA ALA A 301 3.88 3.04 -8.68
C ALA A 301 2.45 2.77 -9.17
N GLU A 302 1.85 3.74 -9.87
CA GLU A 302 0.53 3.58 -10.49
C GLU A 302 0.49 2.49 -11.57
N ARG A 303 1.54 2.39 -12.40
CA ARG A 303 1.65 1.30 -13.41
C ARG A 303 1.78 -0.07 -12.76
N ARG A 304 2.57 -0.19 -11.69
CA ARG A 304 2.68 -1.44 -10.93
C ARG A 304 1.37 -1.78 -10.23
N ALA A 305 0.73 -0.79 -9.61
CA ALA A 305 -0.61 -0.94 -9.05
C ALA A 305 -1.58 -1.45 -10.13
N ARG A 306 -1.64 -0.81 -11.30
CA ARG A 306 -2.49 -1.21 -12.45
C ARG A 306 -2.14 -2.59 -13.01
N GLN A 307 -0.85 -2.99 -12.99
CA GLN A 307 -0.45 -4.34 -13.43
C GLN A 307 -0.90 -5.42 -12.46
N VAL A 308 -0.72 -5.20 -11.16
CA VAL A 308 -1.24 -6.07 -10.10
C VAL A 308 -2.77 -6.13 -10.19
N GLU A 309 -3.39 -5.02 -10.38
CA GLU A 309 -4.80 -4.80 -10.58
C GLU A 309 -5.34 -5.53 -11.81
N ASN A 310 -4.73 -5.43 -12.96
CA ASN A 310 -5.13 -6.16 -14.17
C ASN A 310 -4.93 -7.68 -14.03
N ALA A 311 -3.84 -8.10 -13.38
CA ALA A 311 -3.60 -9.50 -13.05
C ALA A 311 -4.69 -10.05 -12.12
N LEU A 312 -5.04 -9.31 -11.07
CA LEU A 312 -6.14 -9.63 -10.18
C LEU A 312 -7.49 -9.60 -10.88
N GLY A 313 -7.70 -8.62 -11.73
CA GLY A 313 -8.94 -8.46 -12.47
C GLY A 313 -9.26 -9.61 -13.43
N SER A 314 -8.25 -10.18 -14.09
CA SER A 314 -8.43 -11.37 -14.92
C SER A 314 -8.78 -12.60 -14.10
N VAL A 315 -8.18 -12.67 -12.95
CA VAL A 315 -8.21 -13.74 -11.98
C VAL A 315 -9.54 -13.80 -11.27
N LEU A 316 -10.11 -12.68 -10.89
CA LEU A 316 -11.39 -12.58 -10.19
C LEU A 316 -12.61 -12.90 -11.03
N ARG A 317 -12.51 -12.68 -12.34
CA ARG A 317 -13.59 -13.08 -13.27
C ARG A 317 -13.78 -14.60 -13.30
N THR A 318 -12.72 -15.37 -13.09
CA THR A 318 -12.76 -16.84 -13.09
C THR A 318 -13.25 -17.38 -11.74
N ALA A 319 -12.72 -16.86 -10.63
CA ALA A 319 -13.04 -17.33 -9.28
C ALA A 319 -14.46 -16.98 -8.80
N GLY A 320 -14.98 -15.82 -9.19
CA GLY A 320 -16.36 -15.42 -8.83
C GLY A 320 -17.43 -16.35 -9.38
N ARG A 321 -17.18 -16.97 -10.55
CA ARG A 321 -18.10 -17.95 -11.11
C ARG A 321 -18.14 -19.25 -10.31
N GLU A 322 -17.03 -19.64 -9.69
CA GLU A 322 -16.94 -20.93 -8.98
C GLU A 322 -17.23 -20.82 -7.48
N ILE A 323 -17.01 -19.64 -6.86
CA ILE A 323 -17.49 -19.36 -5.49
C ILE A 323 -19.03 -19.39 -5.46
N THR A 324 -19.67 -18.83 -6.48
CA THR A 324 -21.14 -18.91 -6.60
C THR A 324 -21.61 -20.36 -6.81
N ARG A 325 -20.83 -21.19 -7.50
CA ARG A 325 -21.20 -22.58 -7.79
C ARG A 325 -20.98 -23.52 -6.59
N SER A 326 -19.97 -23.32 -5.74
CA SER A 326 -19.68 -24.22 -4.59
C SER A 326 -20.53 -23.93 -3.36
N ILE A 327 -21.03 -22.69 -3.21
CA ILE A 327 -21.97 -22.34 -2.12
C ILE A 327 -23.41 -22.72 -2.51
N PHE A 328 -23.71 -22.77 -3.83
CA PHE A 328 -25.07 -22.93 -4.36
C PHE A 328 -25.25 -24.20 -5.22
N GLY A 329 -24.21 -25.03 -5.29
CA GLY A 329 -24.27 -26.27 -6.08
C GLY A 329 -25.30 -27.23 -5.53
N THR A 330 -26.29 -27.48 -6.32
CA THR A 330 -27.37 -28.45 -6.07
C THR A 330 -26.82 -29.83 -5.78
N ARG A 331 -27.12 -30.34 -4.63
CA ARG A 331 -27.14 -31.78 -4.39
C ARG A 331 -28.15 -32.42 -5.36
N LYS A 332 -27.68 -33.03 -6.42
CA LYS A 332 -28.45 -34.10 -7.08
C LYS A 332 -28.02 -35.42 -6.43
N ARG A 333 -29.04 -36.20 -6.15
CA ARG A 333 -28.98 -37.55 -5.59
C ARG A 333 -27.98 -38.46 -6.31
#